data_59243647d85a5680658c6d7c84d52c18
#
_entry.id   59243647d85a5680658c6d7c84d52c18
#
_cell.length_a   1.000
_cell.length_b   1.000
_cell.length_c   1.000
_cell.angle_alpha   90.00
_cell.angle_beta   90.00
_cell.angle_gamma   90.00
#
_symmetry.space_group_name_H-M   'P 1'
#
loop_
_entity.id
_entity.type
_entity.pdbx_description
1 polymer ?
#
loop_
_entity_poly.entity_id
_entity_poly.type
_entity_poly.pdbx_seq_one_letter_code
_entity_poly.pdbx_strand_id
1 'polypeptide(L)'
;MSDEDVGNGTGKVSKVEGIKETSHGLYGSLVSEIGDANLFLGDDSVQLVKHHGSYQQDDRDTRTDRKKQGLDWDYKFMIRTKFPGGAISAEQYLVCDDLCGKYGQDDLRVTSRQDFQFHGVVKGNLRPLIHDLNVLGQMTTFGGCGDVVRNTMAAPVADIDQRYAKCGADLINIARKISDHFMPKTKSYY
;
A
#
# COMPACT_ATOMS: atom_id res chain seq x y z
N MET A 1 13.95 -5.24 -50.21
CA MET A 1 14.40 -5.63 -48.84
C MET A 1 13.17 -5.57 -47.98
N SER A 2 12.82 -6.71 -47.56
CA SER A 2 11.58 -7.19 -46.96
C SER A 2 11.22 -6.52 -45.64
N ASP A 3 9.99 -6.02 -45.57
CA ASP A 3 9.28 -5.72 -44.32
C ASP A 3 9.03 -7.06 -43.57
N GLU A 4 9.79 -7.34 -42.57
CA GLU A 4 9.58 -8.51 -41.74
C GLU A 4 9.33 -8.14 -40.25
N ASP A 5 8.19 -8.57 -39.81
CA ASP A 5 7.82 -8.92 -38.45
C ASP A 5 7.94 -7.86 -37.34
N VAL A 6 6.93 -7.01 -37.27
CA VAL A 6 6.43 -6.57 -35.96
C VAL A 6 5.66 -7.73 -35.36
N GLY A 7 6.34 -8.56 -34.62
CA GLY A 7 5.78 -9.67 -33.88
C GLY A 7 4.63 -9.21 -32.98
N ASN A 8 3.43 -9.62 -33.35
CA ASN A 8 2.21 -9.46 -32.58
C ASN A 8 2.33 -10.38 -31.35
N GLY A 9 3.01 -9.89 -30.31
CA GLY A 9 3.16 -10.57 -29.05
C GLY A 9 1.83 -10.63 -28.30
N THR A 10 0.99 -11.62 -28.64
CA THR A 10 -0.11 -12.05 -27.79
C THR A 10 0.48 -12.72 -26.54
N GLY A 11 1.13 -11.91 -25.70
CA GLY A 11 1.61 -12.34 -24.41
C GLY A 11 0.41 -12.82 -23.59
N LYS A 12 0.47 -14.04 -23.07
CA LYS A 12 -0.56 -14.62 -22.20
C LYS A 12 -0.75 -13.67 -21.03
N VAL A 13 -1.93 -13.09 -20.90
CA VAL A 13 -2.31 -12.22 -19.77
C VAL A 13 -2.08 -12.96 -18.45
N SER A 14 -1.47 -12.32 -17.47
CA SER A 14 -1.23 -12.94 -16.17
C SER A 14 -2.54 -13.20 -15.43
N LYS A 15 -2.55 -14.19 -14.53
CA LYS A 15 -3.72 -14.50 -13.70
C LYS A 15 -4.19 -13.26 -12.92
N VAL A 16 -3.25 -12.45 -12.44
CA VAL A 16 -3.55 -11.24 -11.66
C VAL A 16 -4.25 -10.18 -12.50
N GLU A 17 -3.85 -10.00 -13.76
CA GLU A 17 -4.54 -9.07 -14.66
C GLU A 17 -5.98 -9.54 -14.95
N GLY A 18 -6.19 -10.84 -15.11
CA GLY A 18 -7.55 -11.40 -15.25
C GLY A 18 -8.42 -11.14 -14.01
N ILE A 19 -7.87 -11.28 -12.80
CA ILE A 19 -8.57 -10.94 -11.55
C ILE A 19 -8.96 -9.46 -11.53
N LYS A 20 -8.04 -8.56 -11.91
CA LYS A 20 -8.32 -7.11 -11.94
C LYS A 20 -9.40 -6.77 -12.96
N GLU A 21 -9.33 -7.34 -14.16
CA GLU A 21 -10.29 -7.10 -15.24
C GLU A 21 -11.71 -7.48 -14.84
N THR A 22 -11.88 -8.60 -14.16
CA THR A 22 -13.19 -9.10 -13.73
C THR A 22 -13.68 -8.51 -12.40
N SER A 23 -12.87 -7.71 -11.72
CA SER A 23 -13.14 -7.24 -10.36
C SER A 23 -14.07 -6.03 -10.23
N HIS A 24 -14.66 -5.56 -11.33
CA HIS A 24 -15.56 -4.40 -11.32
C HIS A 24 -14.94 -3.15 -10.64
N GLY A 25 -13.77 -2.72 -11.09
CA GLY A 25 -13.09 -1.56 -10.55
C GLY A 25 -12.29 -1.87 -9.29
N LEU A 26 -11.70 -3.06 -9.22
CA LEU A 26 -10.86 -3.55 -8.12
C LEU A 26 -11.62 -3.78 -6.80
N TYR A 27 -12.95 -3.83 -6.84
CA TYR A 27 -13.74 -4.17 -5.67
C TYR A 27 -13.84 -5.69 -5.46
N GLY A 28 -14.14 -6.44 -6.52
CA GLY A 28 -14.33 -7.89 -6.44
C GLY A 28 -15.27 -8.28 -5.28
N SER A 29 -14.87 -9.27 -4.51
CA SER A 29 -15.51 -9.68 -3.25
C SER A 29 -14.96 -8.96 -2.00
N LEU A 30 -14.01 -8.03 -2.16
CA LEU A 30 -13.25 -7.43 -1.06
C LEU A 30 -14.15 -6.79 -0.01
N VAL A 31 -15.21 -6.07 -0.42
CA VAL A 31 -16.12 -5.39 0.51
C VAL A 31 -16.86 -6.39 1.41
N SER A 32 -17.32 -7.50 0.85
CA SER A 32 -18.01 -8.55 1.62
C SER A 32 -17.04 -9.32 2.52
N GLU A 33 -15.84 -9.63 2.02
CA GLU A 33 -14.83 -10.38 2.76
C GLU A 33 -14.22 -9.60 3.93
N ILE A 34 -14.04 -8.27 3.80
CA ILE A 34 -13.56 -7.44 4.92
C ILE A 34 -14.55 -7.47 6.09
N GLY A 35 -15.84 -7.59 5.78
CA GLY A 35 -16.91 -7.58 6.80
C GLY A 35 -17.32 -8.97 7.32
N ASP A 36 -16.80 -10.06 6.77
CA ASP A 36 -17.15 -11.41 7.20
C ASP A 36 -16.37 -11.88 8.44
N ALA A 37 -16.76 -13.05 8.96
CA ALA A 37 -16.17 -13.63 10.18
C ALA A 37 -14.80 -14.30 9.96
N ASN A 38 -14.35 -14.49 8.72
CA ASN A 38 -13.05 -15.09 8.45
C ASN A 38 -11.91 -14.16 8.89
N LEU A 39 -10.78 -14.72 9.27
CA LEU A 39 -9.59 -13.95 9.67
C LEU A 39 -8.72 -13.54 8.49
N PHE A 40 -9.02 -14.02 7.30
CA PHE A 40 -8.23 -13.82 6.08
C PHE A 40 -9.11 -13.39 4.90
N LEU A 41 -8.48 -12.95 3.84
CA LEU A 41 -9.09 -12.65 2.54
C LEU A 41 -8.81 -13.81 1.57
N GLY A 42 -9.75 -14.09 0.67
CA GLY A 42 -9.56 -15.03 -0.42
C GLY A 42 -8.49 -14.59 -1.41
N ASP A 43 -7.99 -15.53 -2.21
CA ASP A 43 -6.84 -15.34 -3.12
C ASP A 43 -6.99 -14.12 -4.05
N ASP A 44 -8.17 -13.90 -4.60
CA ASP A 44 -8.43 -12.79 -5.50
C ASP A 44 -8.44 -11.46 -4.74
N SER A 45 -9.09 -11.40 -3.58
CA SER A 45 -9.12 -10.22 -2.71
C SER A 45 -7.74 -9.86 -2.17
N VAL A 46 -6.87 -10.84 -1.91
CA VAL A 46 -5.46 -10.61 -1.55
C VAL A 46 -4.71 -9.85 -2.66
N GLN A 47 -5.03 -10.08 -3.94
CA GLN A 47 -4.42 -9.32 -5.03
C GLN A 47 -5.01 -7.90 -5.11
N LEU A 48 -6.32 -7.76 -4.92
CA LEU A 48 -7.00 -6.47 -5.04
C LEU A 48 -6.65 -5.52 -3.89
N VAL A 49 -6.56 -6.02 -2.66
CA VAL A 49 -6.26 -5.18 -1.48
C VAL A 49 -4.89 -4.50 -1.55
N LYS A 50 -3.97 -5.02 -2.36
CA LYS A 50 -2.65 -4.40 -2.59
C LYS A 50 -2.74 -2.99 -3.14
N HIS A 51 -3.73 -2.69 -3.98
CA HIS A 51 -3.95 -1.34 -4.50
C HIS A 51 -4.24 -0.32 -3.39
N HIS A 52 -4.78 -0.78 -2.28
CA HIS A 52 -5.03 0.02 -1.08
C HIS A 52 -3.83 0.05 -0.12
N GLY A 53 -2.66 -0.38 -0.57
CA GLY A 53 -1.43 -0.41 0.22
C GLY A 53 -1.43 -1.49 1.31
N SER A 54 -2.36 -2.45 1.24
CA SER A 54 -2.52 -3.49 2.25
C SER A 54 -2.05 -4.85 1.74
N TYR A 55 -1.42 -5.63 2.63
CA TYR A 55 -0.88 -6.96 2.30
C TYR A 55 -1.27 -7.95 3.37
N GLN A 56 -1.91 -9.04 2.97
CA GLN A 56 -2.13 -10.16 3.86
C GLN A 56 -0.82 -10.89 4.12
N GLN A 57 -0.54 -11.10 5.36
CA GLN A 57 0.63 -11.80 5.89
C GLN A 57 0.17 -12.78 6.96
N ASP A 58 1.09 -13.51 7.55
CA ASP A 58 0.86 -14.32 8.75
C ASP A 58 2.03 -14.14 9.72
N ASP A 59 1.77 -14.42 10.98
CA ASP A 59 2.81 -14.43 11.99
C ASP A 59 3.74 -15.63 11.76
N ARG A 60 4.99 -15.30 11.39
CA ARG A 60 6.01 -16.30 11.06
C ARG A 60 6.46 -17.10 12.28
N ASP A 61 6.44 -16.49 13.45
CA ASP A 61 6.96 -17.09 14.68
C ASP A 61 6.03 -18.22 15.13
N THR A 62 4.73 -18.06 14.96
CA THR A 62 3.72 -19.04 15.32
C THR A 62 3.43 -20.07 14.21
N ARG A 63 3.84 -19.79 12.98
CA ARG A 63 3.49 -20.60 11.78
C ARG A 63 3.75 -22.09 11.95
N THR A 64 4.95 -22.45 12.42
CA THR A 64 5.37 -23.85 12.53
C THR A 64 4.55 -24.61 13.56
N ASP A 65 4.28 -23.98 14.70
CA ASP A 65 3.55 -24.64 15.79
C ASP A 65 2.07 -24.76 15.49
N ARG A 66 1.47 -23.73 14.87
CA ARG A 66 0.08 -23.78 14.38
C ARG A 66 -0.11 -24.89 13.33
N LYS A 67 0.86 -25.03 12.40
CA LYS A 67 0.84 -26.10 11.40
C LYS A 67 0.88 -27.50 12.06
N LYS A 68 1.72 -27.71 13.08
CA LYS A 68 1.78 -28.97 13.84
C LYS A 68 0.46 -29.30 14.54
N GLN A 69 -0.25 -28.27 14.98
CA GLN A 69 -1.53 -28.39 15.68
C GLN A 69 -2.74 -28.48 14.74
N GLY A 70 -2.53 -28.38 13.41
CA GLY A 70 -3.62 -28.38 12.43
C GLY A 70 -4.49 -27.13 12.48
N LEU A 71 -3.98 -26.01 13.02
CA LEU A 71 -4.67 -24.73 13.11
C LEU A 71 -4.39 -23.89 11.87
N ASP A 72 -5.33 -23.01 11.53
CA ASP A 72 -5.14 -21.99 10.52
C ASP A 72 -3.99 -21.04 10.92
N TRP A 73 -3.39 -20.39 9.92
CA TRP A 73 -2.33 -19.41 10.16
C TRP A 73 -2.87 -18.20 10.95
N ASP A 74 -2.02 -17.57 11.73
CA ASP A 74 -2.34 -16.32 12.41
C ASP A 74 -2.20 -15.16 11.42
N TYR A 75 -3.28 -14.91 10.67
CA TYR A 75 -3.31 -13.89 9.64
C TYR A 75 -3.24 -12.50 10.23
N LYS A 76 -2.31 -11.72 9.70
CA LYS A 76 -2.13 -10.31 9.98
C LYS A 76 -2.02 -9.56 8.66
N PHE A 77 -2.18 -8.26 8.74
CA PHE A 77 -2.02 -7.39 7.58
C PHE A 77 -0.92 -6.36 7.85
N MET A 78 -0.20 -6.02 6.80
CA MET A 78 0.68 -4.88 6.76
C MET A 78 0.05 -3.81 5.88
N ILE A 79 -0.04 -2.58 6.39
CA ILE A 79 -0.56 -1.43 5.65
C ILE A 79 0.57 -0.44 5.46
N ARG A 80 0.68 0.10 4.26
CA ARG A 80 1.70 1.08 3.90
C ARG A 80 1.06 2.41 3.54
N THR A 81 1.58 3.49 4.12
CA THR A 81 1.22 4.86 3.76
C THR A 81 1.97 5.32 2.51
N LYS A 82 1.67 6.53 2.05
CA LYS A 82 2.32 7.16 0.91
C LYS A 82 2.60 8.64 1.23
N PHE A 83 3.88 8.99 1.30
CA PHE A 83 4.37 10.34 1.57
C PHE A 83 5.32 10.79 0.45
N PRO A 84 4.84 11.44 -0.61
CA PRO A 84 5.69 11.89 -1.69
C PRO A 84 6.79 12.84 -1.19
N GLY A 85 8.04 12.50 -1.52
CA GLY A 85 9.22 13.20 -1.03
C GLY A 85 9.60 12.91 0.42
N GLY A 86 8.91 11.97 1.08
CA GLY A 86 9.12 11.67 2.49
C GLY A 86 8.69 12.79 3.44
N ALA A 87 7.95 13.77 2.93
CA ALA A 87 7.54 14.94 3.71
C ALA A 87 6.27 14.62 4.51
N ILE A 88 6.39 14.66 5.82
CA ILE A 88 5.32 14.42 6.79
C ILE A 88 5.32 15.54 7.82
N SER A 89 4.14 16.01 8.25
CA SER A 89 4.03 16.97 9.36
C SER A 89 4.10 16.26 10.72
N ALA A 90 4.35 17.03 11.77
CA ALA A 90 4.35 16.50 13.14
C ALA A 90 2.97 15.93 13.51
N GLU A 91 1.89 16.59 13.09
CA GLU A 91 0.52 16.15 13.34
C GLU A 91 0.24 14.83 12.62
N GLN A 92 0.68 14.69 11.39
CA GLN A 92 0.56 13.43 10.64
C GLN A 92 1.34 12.29 11.29
N TYR A 93 2.53 12.57 11.80
CA TYR A 93 3.31 11.59 12.53
C TYR A 93 2.59 11.13 13.80
N LEU A 94 2.07 12.07 14.59
CA LEU A 94 1.31 11.74 15.82
C LEU A 94 0.06 10.91 15.52
N VAL A 95 -0.65 11.21 14.45
CA VAL A 95 -1.77 10.38 13.99
C VAL A 95 -1.30 8.97 13.64
N CYS A 96 -0.17 8.81 12.93
CA CYS A 96 0.37 7.48 12.64
C CYS A 96 0.74 6.72 13.93
N ASP A 97 1.34 7.40 14.89
CA ASP A 97 1.75 6.82 16.18
C ASP A 97 0.53 6.33 16.98
N ASP A 98 -0.48 7.17 17.12
CA ASP A 98 -1.73 6.81 17.78
C ASP A 98 -2.44 5.63 17.10
N LEU A 99 -2.50 5.63 15.76
CA LEU A 99 -3.20 4.61 15.00
C LEU A 99 -2.46 3.27 14.98
N CYS A 100 -1.13 3.25 15.09
CA CYS A 100 -0.40 1.99 15.17
C CYS A 100 -0.63 1.28 16.50
N GLY A 101 -0.75 2.00 17.60
CA GLY A 101 -1.17 1.43 18.89
C GLY A 101 -2.63 0.98 18.89
N LYS A 102 -3.51 1.75 18.24
CA LYS A 102 -4.96 1.46 18.22
C LYS A 102 -5.33 0.25 17.35
N TYR A 103 -4.70 0.08 16.20
CA TYR A 103 -5.12 -0.89 15.18
C TYR A 103 -4.07 -1.94 14.81
N GLY A 104 -2.81 -1.70 15.14
CA GLY A 104 -1.67 -2.56 14.81
C GLY A 104 -1.04 -3.20 16.04
N GLN A 105 0.25 -3.38 16.00
CA GLN A 105 1.06 -3.97 17.08
C GLN A 105 1.94 -2.95 17.83
N ASP A 106 1.55 -1.67 17.80
CA ASP A 106 2.22 -0.57 18.50
C ASP A 106 3.65 -0.32 18.02
N ASP A 107 3.92 -0.59 16.73
CA ASP A 107 5.15 -0.21 16.07
C ASP A 107 4.91 0.41 14.69
N LEU A 108 5.63 1.49 14.40
CA LEU A 108 5.73 2.08 13.07
C LEU A 108 7.08 1.75 12.47
N ARG A 109 7.09 1.20 11.26
CA ARG A 109 8.31 0.92 10.51
C ARG A 109 8.52 1.93 9.41
N VAL A 110 9.63 2.66 9.49
CA VAL A 110 10.09 3.53 8.41
C VAL A 110 10.66 2.66 7.29
N THR A 111 10.25 2.94 6.06
CA THR A 111 10.72 2.19 4.89
C THR A 111 11.84 2.91 4.16
N SER A 112 12.61 2.16 3.36
CA SER A 112 13.63 2.73 2.46
C SER A 112 13.02 3.61 1.35
N ARG A 113 11.70 3.64 1.22
CA ARG A 113 10.98 4.50 0.27
C ARG A 113 10.30 5.70 0.94
N GLN A 114 10.78 6.06 2.13
CA GLN A 114 10.31 7.28 2.82
C GLN A 114 8.80 7.26 3.12
N ASP A 115 8.31 6.11 3.57
CA ASP A 115 6.94 5.94 4.04
C ASP A 115 6.89 5.10 5.32
N PHE A 116 5.70 4.91 5.90
CA PHE A 116 5.48 4.08 7.07
C PHE A 116 4.77 2.77 6.74
N GLN A 117 5.04 1.77 7.56
CA GLN A 117 4.31 0.51 7.59
C GLN A 117 3.71 0.27 8.98
N PHE A 118 2.43 -0.09 8.98
CA PHE A 118 1.70 -0.61 10.12
C PHE A 118 1.71 -2.13 10.03
N HIS A 119 2.09 -2.80 11.10
CA HIS A 119 2.14 -4.25 11.18
C HIS A 119 1.17 -4.78 12.22
N GLY A 120 0.91 -6.10 12.19
CA GLY A 120 0.03 -6.75 13.17
C GLY A 120 -1.45 -6.39 13.06
N VAL A 121 -1.85 -5.72 11.99
CA VAL A 121 -3.25 -5.30 11.77
C VAL A 121 -4.11 -6.53 11.51
N VAL A 122 -5.20 -6.71 12.25
CA VAL A 122 -6.18 -7.77 11.99
C VAL A 122 -7.17 -7.33 10.91
N LYS A 123 -7.81 -8.30 10.22
CA LYS A 123 -8.72 -8.00 9.11
C LYS A 123 -9.81 -6.97 9.46
N GLY A 124 -10.43 -7.10 10.62
CA GLY A 124 -11.45 -6.16 11.07
C GLY A 124 -10.97 -4.71 11.24
N ASN A 125 -9.67 -4.51 11.43
CA ASN A 125 -9.05 -3.20 11.58
C ASN A 125 -8.60 -2.56 10.25
N LEU A 126 -8.66 -3.28 9.11
CA LEU A 126 -8.24 -2.74 7.81
C LEU A 126 -9.01 -1.48 7.45
N ARG A 127 -10.34 -1.59 7.42
CA ARG A 127 -11.21 -0.47 7.03
C ARG A 127 -11.10 0.72 7.98
N PRO A 128 -11.23 0.56 9.31
CA PRO A 128 -11.11 1.69 10.23
C PRO A 128 -9.72 2.33 10.21
N LEU A 129 -8.62 1.57 10.09
CA LEU A 129 -7.29 2.15 9.99
C LEU A 129 -7.11 2.98 8.70
N ILE A 130 -7.50 2.44 7.54
CA ILE A 130 -7.42 3.19 6.28
C ILE A 130 -8.30 4.44 6.32
N HIS A 131 -9.51 4.33 6.89
CA HIS A 131 -10.41 5.46 7.06
C HIS A 131 -9.76 6.55 7.94
N ASP A 132 -9.26 6.19 9.11
CA ASP A 132 -8.70 7.15 10.06
C ASP A 132 -7.40 7.78 9.53
N LEU A 133 -6.57 7.05 8.80
CA LEU A 133 -5.41 7.60 8.08
C LEU A 133 -5.82 8.69 7.09
N ASN A 134 -6.90 8.47 6.33
CA ASN A 134 -7.38 9.45 5.36
C ASN A 134 -8.06 10.65 6.02
N VAL A 135 -8.92 10.42 7.01
CA VAL A 135 -9.75 11.48 7.61
C VAL A 135 -8.97 12.29 8.63
N LEU A 136 -8.25 11.65 9.55
CA LEU A 136 -7.53 12.33 10.62
C LEU A 136 -6.14 12.79 10.16
N GLY A 137 -5.43 11.93 9.42
CA GLY A 137 -4.07 12.20 8.98
C GLY A 137 -3.98 12.91 7.63
N GLN A 138 -5.07 12.98 6.87
CA GLN A 138 -5.05 13.47 5.49
C GLN A 138 -3.95 12.76 4.66
N MET A 139 -3.82 11.46 4.88
CA MET A 139 -2.82 10.60 4.28
C MET A 139 -3.50 9.52 3.44
N THR A 140 -2.81 9.02 2.44
CA THR A 140 -3.31 7.91 1.63
C THR A 140 -2.47 6.66 1.80
N THR A 141 -3.11 5.50 1.71
CA THR A 141 -2.48 4.20 1.54
C THR A 141 -2.53 3.74 0.08
N PHE A 142 -3.30 4.45 -0.73
CA PHE A 142 -3.52 4.11 -2.13
C PHE A 142 -2.22 4.25 -2.93
N GLY A 143 -1.86 3.19 -3.64
CA GLY A 143 -0.59 3.13 -4.35
C GLY A 143 0.64 2.95 -3.45
N GLY A 144 0.50 2.67 -2.16
CA GLY A 144 1.59 2.24 -1.28
C GLY A 144 2.19 0.87 -1.66
N CYS A 145 1.66 0.24 -2.69
CA CYS A 145 2.09 -1.04 -3.27
C CYS A 145 2.99 -0.86 -4.51
N GLY A 146 3.28 -1.95 -5.21
CA GLY A 146 4.01 -1.94 -6.47
C GLY A 146 3.14 -2.00 -7.72
N ASP A 147 1.82 -2.11 -7.58
CA ASP A 147 0.88 -2.30 -8.69
C ASP A 147 0.52 -1.00 -9.42
N VAL A 148 0.70 0.13 -8.73
CA VAL A 148 0.59 1.49 -9.28
C VAL A 148 1.86 2.26 -8.95
N VAL A 149 1.92 3.57 -9.17
CA VAL A 149 3.10 4.35 -8.81
C VAL A 149 3.37 4.23 -7.30
N ARG A 150 4.55 3.75 -6.97
CA ARG A 150 5.02 3.71 -5.58
C ARG A 150 5.26 5.10 -5.04
N ASN A 151 5.55 5.20 -3.73
CA ASN A 151 5.92 6.48 -3.14
C ASN A 151 7.09 7.11 -3.90
N THR A 152 6.90 8.32 -4.40
CA THR A 152 7.93 9.08 -5.11
C THR A 152 8.89 9.67 -4.08
N MET A 153 10.17 9.32 -4.19
CA MET A 153 11.19 9.75 -3.23
C MET A 153 11.84 11.07 -3.65
N ALA A 154 12.32 11.81 -2.66
CA ALA A 154 13.22 12.94 -2.85
C ALA A 154 14.46 12.79 -1.97
N ALA A 155 15.45 13.64 -2.11
CA ALA A 155 16.62 13.64 -1.23
C ALA A 155 16.17 13.91 0.21
N PRO A 156 16.50 13.03 1.18
CA PRO A 156 15.94 13.10 2.53
C PRO A 156 16.40 14.29 3.36
N VAL A 157 17.44 14.97 2.91
CA VAL A 157 18.04 16.14 3.59
C VAL A 157 18.02 17.38 2.71
N ALA A 158 17.14 17.42 1.72
CA ALA A 158 17.09 18.49 0.72
C ALA A 158 16.90 19.89 1.33
N ASP A 159 16.19 19.97 2.45
CA ASP A 159 15.90 21.25 3.12
C ASP A 159 17.07 21.78 3.97
N ILE A 160 17.99 20.90 4.38
CA ILE A 160 19.07 21.26 5.31
C ILE A 160 20.47 21.13 4.69
N ASP A 161 20.62 20.40 3.61
CA ASP A 161 21.91 20.21 2.94
C ASP A 161 22.20 21.41 2.02
N GLN A 162 23.33 22.09 2.26
CA GLN A 162 23.75 23.24 1.47
C GLN A 162 23.84 23.00 -0.04
N ARG A 163 24.09 21.74 -0.46
CA ARG A 163 24.10 21.35 -1.87
C ARG A 163 22.73 21.53 -2.53
N TYR A 164 21.67 21.43 -1.74
CA TYR A 164 20.26 21.57 -2.19
C TYR A 164 19.64 22.89 -1.76
N ALA A 165 20.37 23.80 -1.15
CA ALA A 165 19.85 25.05 -0.57
C ALA A 165 18.97 25.88 -1.54
N LYS A 166 19.20 25.74 -2.85
CA LYS A 166 18.43 26.47 -3.88
C LYS A 166 17.22 25.70 -4.42
N CYS A 167 17.09 24.41 -4.16
CA CYS A 167 16.06 23.55 -4.78
C CYS A 167 15.41 22.54 -3.82
N GLY A 168 15.79 22.50 -2.53
CA GLY A 168 15.31 21.49 -1.59
C GLY A 168 13.79 21.43 -1.48
N ALA A 169 13.16 22.57 -1.21
CA ALA A 169 11.70 22.67 -1.16
C ALA A 169 11.03 22.33 -2.51
N ASP A 170 11.68 22.68 -3.63
CA ASP A 170 11.19 22.36 -4.96
C ASP A 170 11.24 20.84 -5.24
N LEU A 171 12.24 20.12 -4.73
CA LEU A 171 12.33 18.67 -4.90
C LEU A 171 11.15 17.93 -4.26
N ILE A 172 10.71 18.34 -3.07
CA ILE A 172 9.52 17.80 -2.41
C ILE A 172 8.27 18.09 -3.23
N ASN A 173 8.13 19.34 -3.71
CA ASN A 173 6.99 19.73 -4.54
C ASN A 173 6.98 18.98 -5.89
N ILE A 174 8.13 18.76 -6.50
CA ILE A 174 8.26 17.97 -7.72
C ILE A 174 7.87 16.51 -7.45
N ALA A 175 8.34 15.91 -6.34
CA ALA A 175 7.96 14.55 -5.95
C ALA A 175 6.44 14.41 -5.78
N ARG A 176 5.78 15.40 -5.16
CA ARG A 176 4.30 15.44 -5.04
C ARG A 176 3.63 15.52 -6.40
N LYS A 177 4.05 16.44 -7.27
CA LYS A 177 3.49 16.57 -8.63
C LYS A 177 3.66 15.30 -9.46
N ILE A 178 4.81 14.64 -9.37
CA ILE A 178 5.05 13.35 -10.05
C ILE A 178 4.11 12.29 -9.49
N SER A 179 4.01 12.18 -8.17
CA SER A 179 3.11 11.24 -7.52
C SER A 179 1.65 11.45 -7.96
N ASP A 180 1.17 12.70 -7.96
CA ASP A 180 -0.20 13.05 -8.33
C ASP A 180 -0.46 12.80 -9.83
N HIS A 181 0.54 13.08 -10.67
CA HIS A 181 0.43 12.86 -12.13
C HIS A 181 0.21 11.40 -12.47
N PHE A 182 0.93 10.50 -11.79
CA PHE A 182 0.86 9.06 -12.03
C PHE A 182 -0.20 8.33 -11.19
N MET A 183 -0.90 9.03 -10.30
CA MET A 183 -2.03 8.42 -9.59
C MET A 183 -3.14 8.06 -10.58
N PRO A 184 -3.71 6.86 -10.47
CA PRO A 184 -4.85 6.48 -11.30
C PRO A 184 -6.02 7.44 -11.09
N LYS A 185 -6.62 7.88 -12.19
CA LYS A 185 -7.75 8.83 -12.18
C LYS A 185 -9.07 8.17 -12.56
N THR A 186 -9.06 6.87 -12.78
CA THR A 186 -10.25 6.10 -13.13
C THR A 186 -10.91 5.52 -11.88
N LYS A 187 -12.22 5.32 -11.91
CA LYS A 187 -12.96 4.66 -10.81
C LYS A 187 -12.49 3.23 -10.53
N SER A 188 -11.78 2.61 -11.47
CA SER A 188 -11.18 1.28 -11.29
C SER A 188 -10.12 1.20 -10.19
N TYR A 189 -9.71 2.33 -9.65
CA TYR A 189 -8.64 2.41 -8.66
C TYR A 189 -9.07 3.11 -7.36
N TYR A 190 -10.35 3.42 -7.21
CA TYR A 190 -10.89 4.08 -6.01
C TYR A 190 -11.98 3.23 -5.35
#